data_6e400af87fb20db128bfeb8014c4c87f
#
_entry.id   6e400af87fb20db128bfeb8014c4c87f
#
_cell.length_a   1.000
_cell.length_b   1.000
_cell.length_c   1.000
_cell.angle_alpha   90.00
_cell.angle_beta   90.00
_cell.angle_gamma   90.00
#
_symmetry.space_group_name_H-M   'P 1'
#
loop_
_entity.id
_entity.type
_entity.pdbx_description
1 polymer ?
#
loop_
_entity_poly.entity_id
_entity_poly.type
_entity_poly.pdbx_seq_one_letter_code
_entity_poly.pdbx_strand_id
1 'polypeptide(L)'
;MKKIYLIILLVFLSSCSEDKKNKNKNDLVEITFATDWKAQAEQGGFYQALASGKYLEKGLDVKIIQGNANTNIPRLLASNSIDFGMGSNSFIPLNMVVNNIPGKAVMAIFQKDPQIIMTHSNNVIESIEDIKDFPIMIADASIGGFWLWLKSKYNFKDSQIRKKTISLAPFLNDISSIQQGYLTSEPYLYEQITGNQPKVFLMADHGYPSYGAMVLTSNNMILKNPEIVQKFVNASIEGWVDYIYGDPSLGNKLIMSENGEMTEAVLSQAIKKIRQYNMISNEISLGKNIGLMSDGQWNEFFNIMSDNGVYNKDLNWTDAYTLDFIKKGN
;
A
#
# COMPACT_ATOMS: atom_id res chain seq x y z
N MET A 1 -49.75 66.99 23.58
CA MET A 1 -48.54 66.71 22.79
C MET A 1 -47.79 65.56 23.45
N LYS A 2 -47.95 64.30 22.90
CA LYS A 2 -47.29 63.11 23.44
C LYS A 2 -46.06 62.86 22.64
N LYS A 3 -44.87 62.88 23.26
CA LYS A 3 -43.59 62.55 22.66
C LYS A 3 -43.44 61.01 22.68
N ILE A 4 -43.31 60.39 21.50
CA ILE A 4 -43.02 58.99 21.32
C ILE A 4 -41.49 58.88 21.22
N TYR A 5 -40.87 58.15 22.17
CA TYR A 5 -39.44 57.78 22.10
C TYR A 5 -39.32 56.46 21.34
N LEU A 6 -38.68 56.51 20.20
CA LEU A 6 -38.32 55.35 19.40
C LEU A 6 -37.03 54.77 19.93
N ILE A 7 -37.07 53.58 20.56
CA ILE A 7 -35.93 52.83 20.99
C ILE A 7 -35.45 51.97 19.84
N ILE A 8 -34.31 52.29 19.26
CA ILE A 8 -33.65 51.49 18.23
C ILE A 8 -32.82 50.42 18.93
N LEU A 9 -33.28 49.15 18.84
CA LEU A 9 -32.57 47.99 19.35
C LEU A 9 -31.52 47.58 18.29
N LEU A 10 -30.23 47.87 18.55
CA LEU A 10 -29.10 47.38 17.75
C LEU A 10 -28.84 45.94 18.12
N VAL A 11 -29.22 45.01 17.22
CA VAL A 11 -28.84 43.61 17.30
C VAL A 11 -27.43 43.48 16.73
N PHE A 12 -26.46 43.26 17.62
CA PHE A 12 -25.12 42.83 17.22
C PHE A 12 -25.18 41.35 16.81
N LEU A 13 -25.17 41.11 15.50
CA LEU A 13 -24.88 39.79 14.96
C LEU A 13 -23.38 39.53 15.11
N SER A 14 -22.99 38.83 16.17
CA SER A 14 -21.65 38.25 16.29
C SER A 14 -21.52 37.15 15.24
N SER A 15 -20.96 37.49 14.10
CA SER A 15 -20.48 36.52 13.13
C SER A 15 -19.25 35.82 13.73
N CYS A 16 -19.45 34.58 14.23
CA CYS A 16 -18.32 33.69 14.45
C CYS A 16 -17.74 33.31 13.10
N SER A 17 -16.75 34.05 12.63
CA SER A 17 -15.84 33.53 11.62
C SER A 17 -14.98 32.49 12.31
N GLU A 18 -15.12 31.22 11.92
CA GLU A 18 -14.10 30.22 12.21
C GLU A 18 -12.79 30.70 11.56
N ASP A 19 -11.92 31.25 12.39
CA ASP A 19 -10.54 31.50 12.02
C ASP A 19 -9.90 30.15 11.66
N LYS A 20 -9.81 29.85 10.36
CA LYS A 20 -8.82 28.89 9.86
C LYS A 20 -7.47 29.46 10.26
N LYS A 21 -6.94 29.02 11.43
CA LYS A 21 -5.58 29.32 11.86
C LYS A 21 -4.65 28.88 10.74
N ASN A 22 -4.17 29.82 9.94
CA ASN A 22 -2.98 29.62 9.12
C ASN A 22 -1.85 29.21 10.07
N LYS A 23 -1.58 27.92 10.17
CA LYS A 23 -0.38 27.46 10.88
C LYS A 23 0.81 28.09 10.16
N ASN A 24 1.62 28.85 10.90
CA ASN A 24 2.86 29.38 10.36
C ASN A 24 3.71 28.23 9.86
N LYS A 25 4.35 28.38 8.70
CA LYS A 25 5.24 27.37 8.12
C LYS A 25 6.36 26.92 9.08
N ASN A 26 6.67 27.74 10.09
CA ASN A 26 7.66 27.46 11.14
C ASN A 26 7.18 26.47 12.21
N ASP A 27 5.88 26.08 12.21
CA ASP A 27 5.31 25.16 13.21
C ASP A 27 5.10 23.75 12.64
N LEU A 28 5.49 23.50 11.38
CA LEU A 28 5.35 22.20 10.72
C LEU A 28 6.57 21.31 10.99
N VAL A 29 6.30 20.03 11.21
CA VAL A 29 7.35 19.01 11.31
C VAL A 29 7.63 18.47 9.91
N GLU A 30 8.86 18.64 9.42
CA GLU A 30 9.30 18.06 8.16
C GLU A 30 9.38 16.54 8.26
N ILE A 31 8.77 15.84 7.33
CA ILE A 31 8.72 14.37 7.26
C ILE A 31 9.10 13.90 5.86
N THR A 32 10.01 12.96 5.80
CA THR A 32 10.39 12.27 4.57
C THR A 32 9.77 10.88 4.54
N PHE A 33 8.93 10.63 3.54
CA PHE A 33 8.31 9.33 3.28
C PHE A 33 8.79 8.77 1.94
N ALA A 34 9.41 7.61 1.93
CA ALA A 34 9.82 6.93 0.69
C ALA A 34 8.82 5.83 0.32
N THR A 35 8.37 5.82 -0.94
CA THR A 35 7.61 4.68 -1.49
C THR A 35 8.57 3.59 -1.96
N ASP A 36 8.08 2.37 -2.07
CA ASP A 36 8.84 1.21 -2.55
C ASP A 36 8.98 1.18 -4.08
N TRP A 37 8.11 1.91 -4.77
CA TRP A 37 8.02 1.96 -6.22
C TRP A 37 7.67 3.36 -6.72
N LYS A 38 7.63 3.53 -8.07
CA LYS A 38 7.17 4.76 -8.74
C LYS A 38 5.74 5.11 -8.32
N ALA A 39 5.38 6.38 -8.44
CA ALA A 39 4.03 6.87 -8.19
C ALA A 39 2.99 6.18 -9.09
N GLN A 40 2.04 5.50 -8.47
CA GLN A 40 0.92 4.81 -9.12
C GLN A 40 -0.23 4.60 -8.13
N ALA A 41 -1.31 3.93 -8.51
CA ALA A 41 -2.51 3.80 -7.68
C ALA A 41 -2.26 3.11 -6.34
N GLU A 42 -1.28 2.20 -6.25
CA GLU A 42 -0.90 1.48 -5.02
C GLU A 42 -0.25 2.39 -3.96
N GLN A 43 0.15 3.59 -4.34
CA GLN A 43 0.60 4.66 -3.42
C GLN A 43 -0.43 5.80 -3.33
N GLY A 44 -1.55 5.67 -4.03
CA GLY A 44 -2.49 6.75 -4.32
C GLY A 44 -3.03 7.50 -3.12
N GLY A 45 -3.37 6.79 -2.04
CA GLY A 45 -3.87 7.45 -0.83
C GLY A 45 -2.85 8.35 -0.14
N PHE A 46 -1.56 8.02 -0.22
CA PHE A 46 -0.50 8.90 0.31
C PHE A 46 -0.36 10.17 -0.54
N TYR A 47 -0.41 10.05 -1.87
CA TYR A 47 -0.43 11.19 -2.77
C TYR A 47 -1.69 12.03 -2.61
N GLN A 48 -2.84 11.40 -2.37
CA GLN A 48 -4.10 12.10 -2.06
C GLN A 48 -4.00 12.87 -0.74
N ALA A 49 -3.45 12.26 0.32
CA ALA A 49 -3.24 12.93 1.60
C ALA A 49 -2.33 14.16 1.48
N LEU A 50 -1.27 14.03 0.65
CA LEU A 50 -0.36 15.14 0.38
C LEU A 50 -1.07 16.25 -0.41
N ALA A 51 -1.69 15.91 -1.54
CA ALA A 51 -2.31 16.87 -2.45
C ALA A 51 -3.54 17.58 -1.85
N SER A 52 -4.30 16.89 -0.99
CA SER A 52 -5.46 17.47 -0.30
C SER A 52 -5.11 18.20 1.00
N GLY A 53 -3.82 18.24 1.40
CA GLY A 53 -3.35 18.96 2.59
C GLY A 53 -3.59 18.24 3.92
N LYS A 54 -4.00 16.96 3.93
CA LYS A 54 -4.27 16.20 5.17
C LYS A 54 -3.07 16.13 6.11
N TYR A 55 -1.86 15.99 5.57
CA TYR A 55 -0.65 16.03 6.37
C TYR A 55 -0.42 17.42 7.00
N LEU A 56 -0.61 18.49 6.23
CA LEU A 56 -0.49 19.87 6.73
C LEU A 56 -1.50 20.17 7.83
N GLU A 57 -2.73 19.71 7.71
CA GLU A 57 -3.77 19.82 8.75
C GLU A 57 -3.34 19.19 10.08
N LYS A 58 -2.55 18.11 10.04
CA LYS A 58 -1.98 17.45 11.23
C LYS A 58 -0.66 18.10 11.69
N GLY A 59 -0.16 19.11 10.98
CA GLY A 59 1.09 19.81 11.31
C GLY A 59 2.35 19.12 10.78
N LEU A 60 2.21 18.33 9.71
CA LEU A 60 3.30 17.64 9.06
C LEU A 60 3.54 18.25 7.65
N ASP A 61 4.78 18.59 7.34
CA ASP A 61 5.23 18.93 5.99
C ASP A 61 5.88 17.67 5.37
N VAL A 62 5.07 16.90 4.63
CA VAL A 62 5.49 15.59 4.13
C VAL A 62 6.06 15.74 2.72
N LYS A 63 7.27 15.20 2.53
CA LYS A 63 7.89 15.00 1.23
C LYS A 63 7.86 13.53 0.87
N ILE A 64 7.20 13.19 -0.24
CA ILE A 64 7.23 11.83 -0.80
C ILE A 64 8.45 11.69 -1.72
N ILE A 65 9.22 10.63 -1.52
CA ILE A 65 10.34 10.23 -2.39
C ILE A 65 9.92 8.95 -3.10
N GLN A 66 9.84 8.99 -4.43
CA GLN A 66 9.51 7.82 -5.22
C GLN A 66 10.61 6.78 -5.17
N GLY A 67 10.18 5.53 -5.00
CA GLY A 67 11.06 4.38 -5.13
C GLY A 67 11.26 3.92 -6.58
N ASN A 68 12.04 2.86 -6.71
CA ASN A 68 12.30 2.14 -7.95
C ASN A 68 12.79 0.72 -7.62
N ALA A 69 13.15 -0.07 -8.63
CA ALA A 69 13.60 -1.46 -8.46
C ALA A 69 14.83 -1.64 -7.53
N ASN A 70 15.60 -0.59 -7.27
CA ASN A 70 16.77 -0.61 -6.40
C ASN A 70 16.49 -0.03 -5.01
N THR A 71 15.28 0.42 -4.72
CA THR A 71 14.93 1.04 -3.45
C THR A 71 14.92 0.00 -2.34
N ASN A 72 15.67 0.27 -1.28
CA ASN A 72 15.74 -0.59 -0.10
C ASN A 72 15.26 0.20 1.13
N ILE A 73 13.97 0.14 1.41
CA ILE A 73 13.32 0.85 2.52
C ILE A 73 13.95 0.51 3.87
N PRO A 74 14.19 -0.76 4.25
CA PRO A 74 14.86 -1.09 5.51
C PRO A 74 16.21 -0.39 5.69
N ARG A 75 17.02 -0.33 4.64
CA ARG A 75 18.31 0.35 4.67
C ARG A 75 18.18 1.86 4.87
N LEU A 76 17.20 2.49 4.18
CA LEU A 76 16.96 3.93 4.31
C LEU A 76 16.48 4.30 5.71
N LEU A 77 15.62 3.48 6.33
CA LEU A 77 15.20 3.64 7.72
C LEU A 77 16.37 3.46 8.70
N ALA A 78 17.19 2.41 8.51
CA ALA A 78 18.35 2.13 9.35
C ALA A 78 19.40 3.25 9.33
N SER A 79 19.55 3.93 8.20
CA SER A 79 20.45 5.08 8.04
C SER A 79 19.84 6.42 8.44
N ASN A 80 18.59 6.46 8.92
CA ASN A 80 17.82 7.67 9.19
C ASN A 80 17.74 8.62 7.98
N SER A 81 17.80 8.08 6.75
CA SER A 81 17.65 8.87 5.52
C SER A 81 16.19 9.20 5.21
N ILE A 82 15.27 8.49 5.84
CA ILE A 82 13.81 8.69 5.76
C ILE A 82 13.20 8.47 7.15
N ASP A 83 12.05 9.12 7.40
CA ASP A 83 11.28 8.97 8.63
C ASP A 83 10.30 7.81 8.54
N PHE A 84 9.65 7.67 7.39
CA PHE A 84 8.73 6.58 7.07
C PHE A 84 9.07 5.98 5.71
N GLY A 85 8.72 4.72 5.54
CA GLY A 85 8.89 4.03 4.27
C GLY A 85 7.76 3.05 3.98
N MET A 86 7.47 2.82 2.71
CA MET A 86 6.46 1.85 2.30
C MET A 86 7.07 0.46 2.19
N GLY A 87 6.48 -0.51 2.87
CA GLY A 87 6.79 -1.94 2.71
C GLY A 87 5.79 -2.61 1.78
N SER A 88 6.29 -3.26 0.74
CA SER A 88 5.44 -3.87 -0.30
C SER A 88 4.58 -5.02 0.25
N ASN A 89 5.13 -5.80 1.21
CA ASN A 89 4.50 -7.02 1.73
C ASN A 89 5.04 -7.40 3.11
N SER A 90 4.42 -8.40 3.75
CA SER A 90 4.76 -8.84 5.12
C SER A 90 6.17 -9.42 5.28
N PHE A 91 6.84 -9.81 4.20
CA PHE A 91 8.25 -10.24 4.28
C PHE A 91 9.19 -9.10 4.68
N ILE A 92 8.90 -7.86 4.28
CA ILE A 92 9.80 -6.73 4.51
C ILE A 92 10.05 -6.51 6.02
N PRO A 93 9.03 -6.29 6.89
CA PRO A 93 9.28 -6.10 8.31
C PRO A 93 9.78 -7.37 9.02
N LEU A 94 9.37 -8.58 8.60
CA LEU A 94 9.94 -9.80 9.15
C LEU A 94 11.43 -9.96 8.81
N ASN A 95 11.82 -9.61 7.60
CA ASN A 95 13.24 -9.60 7.21
C ASN A 95 14.03 -8.51 7.96
N MET A 96 13.39 -7.42 8.39
CA MET A 96 14.02 -6.45 9.29
C MET A 96 14.33 -7.10 10.65
N VAL A 97 13.41 -7.90 11.21
CA VAL A 97 13.67 -8.66 12.46
C VAL A 97 14.82 -9.64 12.27
N VAL A 98 14.81 -10.46 11.21
CA VAL A 98 15.88 -11.41 10.88
C VAL A 98 17.25 -10.74 10.81
N ASN A 99 17.31 -9.55 10.24
CA ASN A 99 18.57 -8.81 10.02
C ASN A 99 18.88 -7.79 11.14
N ASN A 100 18.14 -7.80 12.27
CA ASN A 100 18.30 -6.88 13.39
C ASN A 100 18.23 -5.39 12.97
N ILE A 101 17.41 -5.06 11.98
CA ILE A 101 17.14 -3.68 11.56
C ILE A 101 16.04 -3.10 12.47
N PRO A 102 16.32 -2.03 13.25
CA PRO A 102 15.41 -1.53 14.26
C PRO A 102 14.26 -0.70 13.66
N GLY A 103 13.18 -1.36 13.29
CA GLY A 103 11.98 -0.72 12.75
C GLY A 103 10.81 -1.70 12.67
N LYS A 104 9.59 -1.17 12.51
CA LYS A 104 8.34 -1.92 12.55
C LYS A 104 7.34 -1.39 11.53
N ALA A 105 6.40 -2.23 11.14
CA ALA A 105 5.17 -1.81 10.48
C ALA A 105 4.24 -1.16 11.52
N VAL A 106 3.68 0.01 11.18
CA VAL A 106 2.76 0.78 12.04
C VAL A 106 1.34 0.82 11.49
N MET A 107 1.15 0.47 10.23
CA MET A 107 -0.14 0.23 9.59
C MET A 107 0.02 -0.56 8.29
N ALA A 108 -1.08 -1.19 7.81
CA ALA A 108 -1.13 -1.86 6.51
C ALA A 108 -2.36 -1.40 5.72
N ILE A 109 -2.14 -0.92 4.50
CA ILE A 109 -3.23 -0.44 3.65
C ILE A 109 -3.94 -1.61 2.97
N PHE A 110 -3.19 -2.46 2.25
CA PHE A 110 -3.78 -3.62 1.61
C PHE A 110 -3.91 -4.77 2.62
N GLN A 111 -5.16 -5.14 2.88
CA GLN A 111 -5.52 -6.31 3.69
C GLN A 111 -5.34 -7.61 2.90
N LYS A 112 -5.37 -7.51 1.57
CA LYS A 112 -5.01 -8.54 0.60
C LYS A 112 -3.87 -8.02 -0.27
N ASP A 113 -2.76 -8.76 -0.31
CA ASP A 113 -1.65 -8.46 -1.22
C ASP A 113 -2.12 -8.55 -2.68
N PRO A 114 -1.86 -7.56 -3.54
CA PRO A 114 -2.29 -7.56 -4.94
C PRO A 114 -1.53 -8.52 -5.85
N GLN A 115 -0.64 -9.34 -5.33
CA GLN A 115 0.12 -10.32 -6.10
C GLN A 115 -0.79 -11.31 -6.83
N ILE A 116 -0.55 -11.45 -8.12
CA ILE A 116 -1.22 -12.42 -8.98
C ILE A 116 -0.23 -13.29 -9.72
N ILE A 117 -0.72 -14.42 -10.19
CA ILE A 117 -0.20 -15.10 -11.37
C ILE A 117 -1.21 -14.89 -12.49
N MET A 118 -0.72 -14.56 -13.67
CA MET A 118 -1.54 -14.41 -14.87
C MET A 118 -1.08 -15.31 -16.01
N THR A 119 -2.04 -15.77 -16.82
CA THR A 119 -1.83 -16.56 -18.03
C THR A 119 -2.61 -15.93 -19.18
N HIS A 120 -2.29 -16.33 -20.40
CA HIS A 120 -3.10 -15.93 -21.55
C HIS A 120 -4.53 -16.46 -21.46
N SER A 121 -5.50 -15.73 -22.02
CA SER A 121 -6.94 -16.05 -21.96
C SER A 121 -7.29 -17.43 -22.52
N ASN A 122 -6.55 -17.89 -23.52
CA ASN A 122 -6.72 -19.18 -24.19
C ASN A 122 -5.77 -20.27 -23.68
N ASN A 123 -5.05 -20.03 -22.60
CA ASN A 123 -4.20 -21.03 -21.98
C ASN A 123 -5.05 -22.16 -21.35
N VAL A 124 -4.51 -23.38 -21.30
CA VAL A 124 -5.16 -24.57 -20.73
C VAL A 124 -5.22 -24.58 -19.21
N ILE A 125 -4.53 -23.64 -18.55
CA ILE A 125 -4.45 -23.53 -17.10
C ILE A 125 -5.76 -23.00 -16.54
N GLU A 126 -6.39 -23.76 -15.64
CA GLU A 126 -7.64 -23.39 -14.97
C GLU A 126 -7.45 -23.21 -13.45
N SER A 127 -6.35 -23.71 -12.90
CA SER A 127 -6.01 -23.61 -11.48
C SER A 127 -4.52 -23.33 -11.26
N ILE A 128 -4.12 -22.93 -10.06
CA ILE A 128 -2.69 -22.73 -9.72
C ILE A 128 -1.95 -24.07 -9.77
N GLU A 129 -2.59 -25.15 -9.41
CA GLU A 129 -2.03 -26.51 -9.41
C GLU A 129 -1.59 -26.95 -10.80
N ASP A 130 -2.28 -26.48 -11.85
CA ASP A 130 -1.93 -26.78 -13.24
C ASP A 130 -0.59 -26.16 -13.67
N ILE A 131 -0.13 -25.14 -12.95
CA ILE A 131 1.08 -24.34 -13.26
C ILE A 131 2.37 -25.10 -12.93
N LYS A 132 2.33 -26.13 -12.09
CA LYS A 132 3.53 -26.77 -11.49
C LYS A 132 4.64 -27.20 -12.45
N ASP A 133 4.32 -27.41 -13.73
CA ASP A 133 5.28 -27.89 -14.74
C ASP A 133 5.59 -26.82 -15.82
N PHE A 134 5.00 -25.63 -15.68
CA PHE A 134 5.19 -24.54 -16.65
C PHE A 134 6.25 -23.54 -16.18
N PRO A 135 6.97 -22.90 -17.12
CA PRO A 135 7.85 -21.78 -16.77
C PRO A 135 7.04 -20.55 -16.32
N ILE A 136 7.52 -19.87 -15.28
CA ILE A 136 6.88 -18.70 -14.69
C ILE A 136 7.85 -17.54 -14.67
N MET A 137 7.46 -16.39 -15.20
CA MET A 137 8.23 -15.16 -15.13
C MET A 137 8.04 -14.54 -13.76
N ILE A 138 9.07 -14.58 -12.92
CA ILE A 138 9.10 -14.07 -11.54
C ILE A 138 10.12 -12.93 -11.43
N ALA A 139 9.75 -11.86 -10.74
CA ALA A 139 10.66 -10.76 -10.44
C ALA A 139 11.72 -11.20 -9.41
N ASP A 140 12.96 -10.77 -9.59
CA ASP A 140 14.09 -11.14 -8.73
C ASP A 140 13.79 -10.84 -7.23
N ALA A 141 13.15 -9.69 -6.94
CA ALA A 141 12.75 -9.31 -5.59
C ALA A 141 11.69 -10.25 -4.95
N SER A 142 10.96 -11.01 -5.75
CA SER A 142 9.91 -11.93 -5.27
C SER A 142 10.41 -13.34 -4.98
N ILE A 143 11.65 -13.67 -5.38
CA ILE A 143 12.21 -15.02 -5.22
C ILE A 143 12.41 -15.36 -3.73
N GLY A 144 12.85 -14.40 -2.92
CA GLY A 144 13.04 -14.55 -1.48
C GLY A 144 11.75 -14.38 -0.64
N GLY A 145 10.59 -14.34 -1.26
CA GLY A 145 9.32 -14.11 -0.57
C GLY A 145 8.16 -14.90 -1.19
N PHE A 146 7.38 -14.24 -2.01
CA PHE A 146 6.20 -14.82 -2.68
C PHE A 146 6.46 -16.17 -3.37
N TRP A 147 7.60 -16.32 -4.05
CA TRP A 147 8.00 -17.58 -4.68
C TRP A 147 8.19 -18.72 -3.68
N LEU A 148 8.75 -18.45 -2.51
CA LEU A 148 8.93 -19.45 -1.46
C LEU A 148 7.58 -20.00 -0.98
N TRP A 149 6.57 -19.13 -0.87
CA TRP A 149 5.21 -19.58 -0.53
C TRP A 149 4.63 -20.49 -1.64
N LEU A 150 4.79 -20.13 -2.92
CA LEU A 150 4.34 -20.97 -4.03
C LEU A 150 5.04 -22.34 -4.03
N LYS A 151 6.35 -22.37 -3.81
CA LYS A 151 7.11 -23.64 -3.69
C LYS A 151 6.54 -24.50 -2.59
N SER A 152 6.30 -23.94 -1.44
CA SER A 152 5.85 -24.67 -0.27
C SER A 152 4.44 -25.21 -0.43
N LYS A 153 3.53 -24.40 -0.98
CA LYS A 153 2.12 -24.76 -1.08
C LYS A 153 1.82 -25.65 -2.29
N TYR A 154 2.47 -25.41 -3.42
CA TYR A 154 2.16 -26.05 -4.71
C TYR A 154 3.31 -26.94 -5.24
N ASN A 155 4.39 -27.12 -4.47
CA ASN A 155 5.58 -27.88 -4.88
C ASN A 155 6.24 -27.36 -6.17
N PHE A 156 6.20 -26.05 -6.38
CA PHE A 156 6.89 -25.42 -7.52
C PHE A 156 8.41 -25.57 -7.36
N LYS A 157 9.12 -25.57 -8.51
CA LYS A 157 10.57 -25.80 -8.56
C LYS A 157 11.29 -24.57 -9.09
N ASP A 158 12.45 -24.27 -8.55
CA ASP A 158 13.27 -23.12 -9.02
C ASP A 158 13.63 -23.21 -10.51
N SER A 159 13.62 -24.43 -11.10
CA SER A 159 13.79 -24.63 -12.55
C SER A 159 12.68 -24.01 -13.41
N GLN A 160 11.51 -23.70 -12.84
CA GLN A 160 10.41 -23.01 -13.53
C GLN A 160 10.64 -21.51 -13.66
N ILE A 161 11.51 -20.92 -12.82
CA ILE A 161 11.73 -19.47 -12.82
C ILE A 161 12.27 -19.02 -14.18
N ARG A 162 11.63 -18.00 -14.71
CA ARG A 162 12.13 -17.17 -15.82
C ARG A 162 12.19 -15.74 -15.34
N LYS A 163 13.13 -14.98 -15.85
CA LYS A 163 13.29 -13.58 -15.46
C LYS A 163 12.09 -12.74 -15.92
N LYS A 164 11.36 -12.15 -14.99
CA LYS A 164 10.35 -11.13 -15.29
C LYS A 164 11.05 -9.83 -15.67
N THR A 165 10.62 -9.24 -16.79
CA THR A 165 11.03 -7.87 -17.20
C THR A 165 9.92 -6.87 -16.89
N ILE A 166 10.22 -5.57 -16.98
CA ILE A 166 9.22 -4.51 -16.88
C ILE A 166 8.25 -4.57 -18.06
N SER A 167 8.77 -4.93 -19.24
CA SER A 167 7.96 -5.07 -20.47
C SER A 167 7.14 -6.36 -20.44
N LEU A 168 5.89 -6.29 -20.90
CA LEU A 168 5.04 -7.47 -21.16
C LEU A 168 5.43 -8.22 -22.44
N ALA A 169 6.31 -7.69 -23.28
CA ALA A 169 6.61 -8.29 -24.58
C ALA A 169 7.08 -9.77 -24.50
N PRO A 170 7.94 -10.19 -23.54
CA PRO A 170 8.30 -11.61 -23.41
C PRO A 170 7.09 -12.50 -23.11
N PHE A 171 6.17 -12.03 -22.26
CA PHE A 171 4.94 -12.73 -21.93
C PHE A 171 4.00 -12.82 -23.16
N LEU A 172 3.82 -11.73 -23.89
CA LEU A 172 2.93 -11.67 -25.05
C LEU A 172 3.41 -12.53 -26.23
N ASN A 173 4.73 -12.70 -26.36
CA ASN A 173 5.32 -13.46 -27.48
C ASN A 173 5.27 -14.98 -27.29
N ASP A 174 5.00 -15.45 -26.08
CA ASP A 174 4.90 -16.89 -25.78
C ASP A 174 3.56 -17.19 -25.10
N ILE A 175 2.62 -17.76 -25.87
CA ILE A 175 1.26 -18.07 -25.41
C ILE A 175 1.22 -19.10 -24.26
N SER A 176 2.29 -19.87 -24.09
CA SER A 176 2.43 -20.82 -22.97
C SER A 176 2.94 -20.15 -21.70
N SER A 177 3.41 -18.91 -21.78
CA SER A 177 4.05 -18.24 -20.66
C SER A 177 3.06 -17.89 -19.55
N ILE A 178 3.59 -17.88 -18.35
CA ILE A 178 2.92 -17.52 -17.11
C ILE A 178 3.74 -16.43 -16.44
N GLN A 179 3.08 -15.43 -15.86
CA GLN A 179 3.78 -14.30 -15.28
C GLN A 179 3.20 -13.90 -13.93
N GLN A 180 4.08 -13.57 -12.99
CA GLN A 180 3.75 -12.81 -11.81
C GLN A 180 3.35 -11.39 -12.20
N GLY A 181 2.38 -10.81 -11.51
CA GLY A 181 1.97 -9.43 -11.70
C GLY A 181 1.27 -8.87 -10.46
N TYR A 182 0.77 -7.66 -10.63
CA TYR A 182 -0.13 -7.00 -9.70
C TYR A 182 -1.50 -6.84 -10.34
N LEU A 183 -2.55 -7.17 -9.62
CA LEU A 183 -3.95 -7.15 -10.11
C LEU A 183 -4.35 -5.81 -10.70
N THR A 184 -3.78 -4.74 -10.17
CA THR A 184 -4.06 -3.35 -10.52
C THR A 184 -3.29 -2.84 -11.75
N SER A 185 -2.35 -3.62 -12.28
CA SER A 185 -1.41 -3.18 -13.32
C SER A 185 -1.41 -4.09 -14.54
N GLU A 186 -0.69 -5.21 -14.51
CA GLU A 186 -0.42 -6.05 -15.69
C GLU A 186 -1.67 -6.57 -16.43
N PRO A 187 -2.77 -6.99 -15.75
CA PRO A 187 -3.97 -7.44 -16.45
C PRO A 187 -4.59 -6.36 -17.34
N TYR A 188 -4.59 -5.12 -16.88
CA TYR A 188 -5.10 -3.99 -17.65
C TYR A 188 -4.21 -3.71 -18.87
N LEU A 189 -2.89 -3.71 -18.70
CA LEU A 189 -1.95 -3.50 -19.81
C LEU A 189 -2.09 -4.62 -20.85
N TYR A 190 -2.26 -5.86 -20.42
CA TYR A 190 -2.52 -6.99 -21.31
C TYR A 190 -3.80 -6.77 -22.13
N GLU A 191 -4.91 -6.37 -21.47
CA GLU A 191 -6.18 -6.08 -22.13
C GLU A 191 -6.06 -4.94 -23.16
N GLN A 192 -5.33 -3.87 -22.83
CA GLN A 192 -5.11 -2.74 -23.75
C GLN A 192 -4.32 -3.16 -25.01
N ILE A 193 -3.40 -4.11 -24.90
CA ILE A 193 -2.57 -4.56 -26.02
C ILE A 193 -3.28 -5.63 -26.87
N THR A 194 -3.97 -6.55 -26.24
CA THR A 194 -4.51 -7.75 -26.91
C THR A 194 -6.01 -7.67 -27.22
N GLY A 195 -6.73 -6.75 -26.57
CA GLY A 195 -8.20 -6.71 -26.60
C GLY A 195 -8.88 -7.83 -25.80
N ASN A 196 -8.11 -8.69 -25.10
CA ASN A 196 -8.62 -9.82 -24.31
C ASN A 196 -8.21 -9.68 -22.86
N GLN A 197 -9.01 -10.20 -21.93
CA GLN A 197 -8.62 -10.28 -20.53
C GLN A 197 -7.76 -11.53 -20.29
N PRO A 198 -6.66 -11.43 -19.52
CA PRO A 198 -5.89 -12.61 -19.11
C PRO A 198 -6.68 -13.41 -18.07
N LYS A 199 -6.36 -14.68 -17.88
CA LYS A 199 -6.74 -15.41 -16.68
C LYS A 199 -5.86 -14.93 -15.52
N VAL A 200 -6.46 -14.68 -14.36
CA VAL A 200 -5.78 -14.10 -13.19
C VAL A 200 -6.09 -14.93 -11.96
N PHE A 201 -5.04 -15.32 -11.25
CA PHE A 201 -5.12 -15.97 -9.95
C PHE A 201 -4.60 -14.99 -8.89
N LEU A 202 -5.50 -14.46 -8.06
CA LEU A 202 -5.12 -13.58 -6.94
C LEU A 202 -4.65 -14.44 -5.77
N MET A 203 -3.39 -14.31 -5.39
CA MET A 203 -2.78 -15.18 -4.36
C MET A 203 -3.47 -15.10 -3.01
N ALA A 204 -3.97 -13.93 -2.63
CA ALA A 204 -4.73 -13.75 -1.40
C ALA A 204 -5.99 -14.64 -1.36
N ASP A 205 -6.68 -14.83 -2.48
CA ASP A 205 -7.85 -15.70 -2.57
C ASP A 205 -7.47 -17.20 -2.52
N HIS A 206 -6.19 -17.50 -2.70
CA HIS A 206 -5.63 -18.84 -2.56
C HIS A 206 -4.90 -19.07 -1.23
N GLY A 207 -5.11 -18.17 -0.23
CA GLY A 207 -4.58 -18.31 1.12
C GLY A 207 -3.15 -17.78 1.31
N TYR A 208 -2.74 -16.80 0.52
CA TYR A 208 -1.54 -16.01 0.76
C TYR A 208 -1.89 -14.84 1.70
N PRO A 209 -1.57 -14.91 3.01
CA PRO A 209 -2.12 -13.99 3.99
C PRO A 209 -1.25 -12.73 4.19
N SER A 210 -0.52 -12.31 3.16
CA SER A 210 0.35 -11.12 3.24
C SER A 210 -0.46 -9.83 3.26
N TYR A 211 -0.06 -8.90 4.12
CA TYR A 211 -0.41 -7.49 3.97
C TYR A 211 0.37 -6.88 2.80
N GLY A 212 -0.14 -5.75 2.26
CA GLY A 212 0.56 -4.93 1.28
C GLY A 212 0.49 -3.45 1.60
N ALA A 213 1.31 -2.64 0.93
CA ALA A 213 1.36 -1.18 1.11
C ALA A 213 1.41 -0.77 2.59
N MET A 214 2.32 -1.37 3.35
CA MET A 214 2.51 -1.07 4.76
C MET A 214 3.34 0.18 4.96
N VAL A 215 3.11 0.92 6.05
CA VAL A 215 4.01 1.97 6.51
C VAL A 215 4.94 1.42 7.57
N LEU A 216 6.22 1.60 7.33
CA LEU A 216 7.32 1.22 8.21
C LEU A 216 7.95 2.48 8.79
N THR A 217 8.42 2.41 10.03
CA THR A 217 9.25 3.45 10.64
C THR A 217 10.24 2.85 11.64
N SER A 218 11.22 3.64 12.07
CA SER A 218 12.24 3.18 13.02
C SER A 218 11.68 3.05 14.44
N ASN A 219 12.24 2.14 15.23
CA ASN A 219 11.93 2.03 16.66
C ASN A 219 12.20 3.35 17.40
N ASN A 220 13.23 4.10 16.96
CA ASN A 220 13.54 5.41 17.54
C ASN A 220 12.42 6.44 17.29
N MET A 221 11.84 6.46 16.09
CA MET A 221 10.70 7.32 15.76
C MET A 221 9.48 6.96 16.63
N ILE A 222 9.19 5.66 16.79
CA ILE A 222 8.08 5.17 17.61
C ILE A 222 8.27 5.60 19.08
N LEU A 223 9.47 5.47 19.62
CA LEU A 223 9.74 5.75 21.05
C LEU A 223 9.82 7.25 21.36
N LYS A 224 10.43 8.05 20.48
CA LYS A 224 10.69 9.47 20.76
C LYS A 224 9.61 10.41 20.26
N ASN A 225 8.91 10.02 19.18
CA ASN A 225 7.93 10.89 18.51
C ASN A 225 6.62 10.14 18.20
N PRO A 226 5.99 9.45 19.17
CA PRO A 226 4.80 8.64 18.92
C PRO A 226 3.63 9.47 18.38
N GLU A 227 3.52 10.74 18.78
CA GLU A 227 2.50 11.65 18.26
C GLU A 227 2.70 11.99 16.78
N ILE A 228 3.94 12.05 16.30
CA ILE A 228 4.23 12.24 14.86
C ILE A 228 3.81 11.00 14.08
N VAL A 229 4.14 9.80 14.59
CA VAL A 229 3.71 8.53 13.98
C VAL A 229 2.18 8.48 13.91
N GLN A 230 1.47 8.81 14.99
CA GLN A 230 0.01 8.81 15.01
C GLN A 230 -0.59 9.80 14.01
N LYS A 231 -0.03 11.03 13.92
CA LYS A 231 -0.46 12.06 12.96
C LYS A 231 -0.28 11.59 11.51
N PHE A 232 0.88 10.99 11.20
CA PHE A 232 1.17 10.46 9.87
C PHE A 232 0.22 9.33 9.50
N VAL A 233 0.02 8.35 10.39
CA VAL A 233 -0.93 7.24 10.20
C VAL A 233 -2.34 7.75 9.95
N ASN A 234 -2.84 8.66 10.80
CA ASN A 234 -4.20 9.20 10.66
C ASN A 234 -4.39 9.94 9.33
N ALA A 235 -3.46 10.83 8.96
CA ALA A 235 -3.54 11.58 7.71
C ALA A 235 -3.48 10.65 6.49
N SER A 236 -2.63 9.62 6.56
CA SER A 236 -2.53 8.61 5.49
C SER A 236 -3.83 7.81 5.33
N ILE A 237 -4.45 7.38 6.44
CA ILE A 237 -5.76 6.69 6.41
C ILE A 237 -6.83 7.59 5.80
N GLU A 238 -6.91 8.87 6.21
CA GLU A 238 -7.85 9.84 5.64
C GLU A 238 -7.63 10.01 4.13
N GLY A 239 -6.37 10.10 3.69
CA GLY A 239 -6.03 10.17 2.27
C GLY A 239 -6.44 8.91 1.48
N TRP A 240 -6.27 7.73 2.05
CA TRP A 240 -6.70 6.48 1.44
C TRP A 240 -8.22 6.35 1.37
N VAL A 241 -8.95 6.81 2.41
CA VAL A 241 -10.42 6.88 2.36
C VAL A 241 -10.88 7.77 1.21
N ASP A 242 -10.32 8.99 1.12
CA ASP A 242 -10.66 9.94 0.04
C ASP A 242 -10.29 9.38 -1.33
N TYR A 243 -9.12 8.74 -1.47
CA TYR A 243 -8.64 8.18 -2.73
C TYR A 243 -9.51 7.04 -3.26
N ILE A 244 -9.95 6.16 -2.37
CA ILE A 244 -10.71 4.96 -2.76
C ILE A 244 -12.22 5.22 -2.80
N TYR A 245 -12.77 5.99 -1.85
CA TYR A 245 -14.23 6.15 -1.70
C TYR A 245 -14.72 7.57 -1.97
N GLY A 246 -13.81 8.55 -2.06
CA GLY A 246 -14.09 9.95 -2.38
C GLY A 246 -13.71 10.33 -3.81
N ASP A 247 -13.15 11.53 -3.97
CA ASP A 247 -12.64 12.07 -5.24
C ASP A 247 -11.11 11.94 -5.31
N PRO A 248 -10.56 11.00 -6.11
CA PRO A 248 -9.13 10.78 -6.24
C PRO A 248 -8.39 11.81 -7.09
N SER A 249 -9.07 12.81 -7.65
CA SER A 249 -8.54 13.69 -8.70
C SER A 249 -7.27 14.43 -8.30
N LEU A 250 -7.15 14.88 -7.05
CA LEU A 250 -5.96 15.57 -6.56
C LEU A 250 -4.76 14.61 -6.49
N GLY A 251 -4.95 13.42 -5.93
CA GLY A 251 -3.92 12.39 -5.87
C GLY A 251 -3.51 11.92 -7.27
N ASN A 252 -4.47 11.64 -8.15
CA ASN A 252 -4.22 11.24 -9.54
C ASN A 252 -3.40 12.29 -10.29
N LYS A 253 -3.76 13.57 -10.17
CA LYS A 253 -3.02 14.67 -10.80
C LYS A 253 -1.56 14.70 -10.33
N LEU A 254 -1.33 14.55 -9.04
CA LEU A 254 0.02 14.54 -8.49
C LEU A 254 0.79 13.29 -8.96
N ILE A 255 0.19 12.10 -8.94
CA ILE A 255 0.79 10.86 -9.45
C ILE A 255 1.20 11.03 -10.92
N MET A 256 0.32 11.54 -11.78
CA MET A 256 0.62 11.74 -13.20
C MET A 256 1.73 12.78 -13.44
N SER A 257 1.87 13.78 -12.57
CA SER A 257 2.98 14.73 -12.66
C SER A 257 4.32 14.13 -12.24
N GLU A 258 4.30 13.16 -11.34
CA GLU A 258 5.49 12.48 -10.81
C GLU A 258 5.91 11.27 -11.65
N ASN A 259 4.94 10.62 -12.32
CA ASN A 259 5.16 9.44 -13.17
C ASN A 259 4.39 9.57 -14.48
N GLY A 260 5.09 9.99 -15.54
CA GLY A 260 4.52 10.17 -16.87
C GLY A 260 4.01 8.89 -17.57
N GLU A 261 4.26 7.71 -16.98
CA GLU A 261 3.70 6.44 -17.47
C GLU A 261 2.23 6.25 -17.03
N MET A 262 1.75 7.06 -16.05
CA MET A 262 0.38 6.99 -15.54
C MET A 262 -0.56 7.88 -16.34
N THR A 263 -1.77 7.37 -16.53
CA THR A 263 -2.89 8.10 -17.14
C THR A 263 -4.12 7.98 -16.25
N GLU A 264 -5.09 8.87 -16.40
CA GLU A 264 -6.36 8.80 -15.67
C GLU A 264 -7.05 7.44 -15.86
N ALA A 265 -6.99 6.85 -17.05
CA ALA A 265 -7.56 5.54 -17.34
C ALA A 265 -6.88 4.42 -16.54
N VAL A 266 -5.54 4.43 -16.45
CA VAL A 266 -4.75 3.46 -15.68
C VAL A 266 -5.08 3.58 -14.19
N LEU A 267 -5.12 4.80 -13.65
CA LEU A 267 -5.40 5.03 -12.24
C LEU A 267 -6.85 4.66 -11.87
N SER A 268 -7.82 5.07 -12.69
CA SER A 268 -9.24 4.79 -12.46
C SER A 268 -9.54 3.29 -12.49
N GLN A 269 -8.95 2.53 -13.45
CA GLN A 269 -9.14 1.07 -13.47
C GLN A 269 -8.50 0.41 -12.25
N ALA A 270 -7.33 0.88 -11.79
CA ALA A 270 -6.67 0.35 -10.60
C ALA A 270 -7.53 0.56 -9.35
N ILE A 271 -8.08 1.78 -9.14
CA ILE A 271 -9.01 2.07 -8.05
C ILE A 271 -10.23 1.16 -8.12
N LYS A 272 -10.81 0.96 -9.32
CA LYS A 272 -11.94 0.04 -9.52
C LYS A 272 -11.59 -1.39 -9.10
N LYS A 273 -10.40 -1.89 -9.44
CA LYS A 273 -9.93 -3.24 -9.06
C LYS A 273 -9.71 -3.34 -7.55
N ILE A 274 -9.09 -2.35 -6.92
CA ILE A 274 -8.89 -2.30 -5.46
C ILE A 274 -10.24 -2.44 -4.73
N ARG A 275 -11.26 -1.72 -5.19
CA ARG A 275 -12.63 -1.81 -4.63
C ARG A 275 -13.29 -3.15 -4.92
N GLN A 276 -13.29 -3.60 -6.17
CA GLN A 276 -13.95 -4.83 -6.62
C GLN A 276 -13.46 -6.07 -5.86
N TYR A 277 -12.16 -6.13 -5.55
CA TYR A 277 -11.55 -7.28 -4.87
C TYR A 277 -11.44 -7.09 -3.35
N ASN A 278 -12.01 -6.01 -2.81
CA ASN A 278 -11.96 -5.68 -1.37
C ASN A 278 -10.53 -5.71 -0.81
N MET A 279 -9.58 -5.15 -1.55
CA MET A 279 -8.16 -5.27 -1.21
C MET A 279 -7.78 -4.46 0.03
N ILE A 280 -8.45 -3.33 0.26
CA ILE A 280 -8.16 -2.40 1.38
C ILE A 280 -9.18 -2.55 2.49
N SER A 281 -10.45 -2.70 2.11
CA SER A 281 -11.60 -2.78 3.02
C SER A 281 -12.79 -3.33 2.26
N ASN A 282 -13.73 -3.97 2.93
CA ASN A 282 -14.97 -4.35 2.29
C ASN A 282 -15.92 -3.14 2.18
N GLU A 283 -16.86 -3.18 1.24
CA GLU A 283 -17.82 -2.09 0.99
C GLU A 283 -18.70 -1.77 2.21
N ILE A 284 -18.97 -2.76 3.06
CA ILE A 284 -19.80 -2.60 4.26
C ILE A 284 -19.10 -1.72 5.30
N SER A 285 -17.78 -1.81 5.40
CA SER A 285 -17.01 -1.03 6.38
C SER A 285 -16.67 0.39 5.92
N LEU A 286 -16.92 0.74 4.62
CA LEU A 286 -16.66 2.06 4.04
C LEU A 286 -15.34 2.69 4.49
N GLY A 287 -14.27 1.93 4.42
CA GLY A 287 -12.94 2.39 4.78
C GLY A 287 -12.60 2.33 6.28
N LYS A 288 -13.49 1.87 7.16
CA LYS A 288 -13.21 1.78 8.62
C LYS A 288 -12.03 0.86 8.95
N ASN A 289 -11.73 -0.10 8.08
CA ASN A 289 -10.65 -1.06 8.27
C ASN A 289 -9.34 -0.67 7.55
N ILE A 290 -9.29 0.51 6.92
CA ILE A 290 -8.07 0.99 6.28
C ILE A 290 -6.99 1.22 7.34
N GLY A 291 -5.80 0.71 7.08
CA GLY A 291 -4.65 0.84 7.96
C GLY A 291 -4.55 -0.24 9.05
N LEU A 292 -5.61 -1.06 9.26
CA LEU A 292 -5.60 -2.05 10.34
C LEU A 292 -4.62 -3.19 10.07
N MET A 293 -4.12 -3.74 11.16
CA MET A 293 -3.41 -5.00 11.23
C MET A 293 -3.95 -5.82 12.40
N SER A 294 -3.71 -7.13 12.40
CA SER A 294 -4.08 -8.02 13.51
C SER A 294 -2.98 -9.01 13.81
N ASP A 295 -2.83 -9.37 15.09
CA ASP A 295 -1.93 -10.44 15.53
C ASP A 295 -2.27 -11.76 14.82
N GLY A 296 -3.55 -12.02 14.55
CA GLY A 296 -3.99 -13.25 13.88
C GLY A 296 -3.43 -13.39 12.46
N GLN A 297 -3.52 -12.36 11.63
CA GLN A 297 -2.99 -12.41 10.26
C GLN A 297 -1.45 -12.43 10.23
N TRP A 298 -0.78 -11.71 11.13
CA TRP A 298 0.68 -11.80 11.28
C TRP A 298 1.14 -13.18 11.70
N ASN A 299 0.45 -13.78 12.68
CA ASN A 299 0.73 -15.16 13.14
C ASN A 299 0.51 -16.18 12.04
N GLU A 300 -0.59 -16.06 11.28
CA GLU A 300 -0.88 -16.93 10.14
C GLU A 300 0.23 -16.83 9.08
N PHE A 301 0.60 -15.62 8.69
CA PHE A 301 1.69 -15.40 7.73
C PHE A 301 3.00 -16.00 8.22
N PHE A 302 3.38 -15.70 9.47
CA PHE A 302 4.62 -16.22 10.05
C PHE A 302 4.63 -17.75 10.11
N ASN A 303 3.56 -18.38 10.60
CA ASN A 303 3.47 -19.82 10.73
C ASN A 303 3.59 -20.51 9.37
N ILE A 304 2.86 -20.04 8.35
CA ILE A 304 2.98 -20.58 7.00
C ILE A 304 4.42 -20.49 6.50
N MET A 305 5.09 -19.35 6.69
CA MET A 305 6.46 -19.15 6.21
C MET A 305 7.48 -19.95 7.02
N SER A 306 7.32 -20.08 8.33
CA SER A 306 8.25 -20.84 9.18
C SER A 306 8.09 -22.35 8.99
N ASP A 307 6.86 -22.86 8.83
CA ASP A 307 6.61 -24.28 8.55
C ASP A 307 7.21 -24.72 7.20
N ASN A 308 7.38 -23.76 6.30
CA ASN A 308 8.01 -23.96 5.01
C ASN A 308 9.51 -23.63 4.98
N GLY A 309 10.11 -23.42 6.16
CA GLY A 309 11.55 -23.22 6.31
C GLY A 309 12.05 -21.85 5.85
N VAL A 310 11.15 -20.87 5.63
CA VAL A 310 11.53 -19.49 5.26
C VAL A 310 12.08 -18.75 6.47
N TYR A 311 11.45 -18.92 7.62
CA TYR A 311 11.87 -18.33 8.89
C TYR A 311 12.16 -19.40 9.94
N ASN A 312 13.09 -19.10 10.85
CA ASN A 312 13.28 -19.91 12.06
C ASN A 312 12.02 -19.79 12.94
N LYS A 313 11.55 -20.93 13.48
CA LYS A 313 10.38 -20.97 14.38
C LYS A 313 10.57 -20.15 15.65
N ASP A 314 11.82 -19.94 16.07
CA ASP A 314 12.18 -19.16 17.26
C ASP A 314 12.26 -17.65 16.99
N LEU A 315 12.02 -17.20 15.74
CA LEU A 315 12.04 -15.78 15.43
C LEU A 315 10.94 -15.04 16.22
N ASN A 316 11.32 -13.95 16.89
CA ASN A 316 10.35 -13.08 17.55
C ASN A 316 9.60 -12.23 16.51
N TRP A 317 8.69 -12.83 15.77
CA TRP A 317 7.94 -12.20 14.67
C TRP A 317 7.08 -11.02 15.12
N THR A 318 6.70 -10.94 16.41
CA THR A 318 5.94 -9.82 16.96
C THR A 318 6.73 -8.51 16.97
N ASP A 319 8.04 -8.57 16.79
CA ASP A 319 8.88 -7.38 16.63
C ASP A 319 8.74 -6.73 15.24
N ALA A 320 8.09 -7.40 14.28
CA ALA A 320 7.91 -6.89 12.92
C ALA A 320 6.89 -5.74 12.83
N TYR A 321 5.99 -5.58 13.81
CA TYR A 321 4.89 -4.61 13.76
C TYR A 321 4.52 -4.09 15.14
N THR A 322 3.66 -3.06 15.17
CA THR A 322 2.92 -2.63 16.36
C THR A 322 1.50 -2.21 15.96
N LEU A 323 0.56 -2.45 16.88
CA LEU A 323 -0.85 -2.06 16.73
C LEU A 323 -1.19 -0.74 17.43
N ASP A 324 -0.21 -0.08 18.04
CA ASP A 324 -0.42 1.10 18.91
C ASP A 324 -1.02 2.31 18.19
N PHE A 325 -0.76 2.44 16.88
CA PHE A 325 -1.15 3.60 16.07
C PHE A 325 -2.39 3.38 15.22
N ILE A 326 -2.94 2.18 15.21
CA ILE A 326 -4.16 1.84 14.47
C ILE A 326 -5.32 1.67 15.44
N LYS A 327 -6.49 2.25 15.10
CA LYS A 327 -7.67 2.16 15.96
C LYS A 327 -8.02 0.68 16.15
N LYS A 328 -8.02 0.22 17.40
CA LYS A 328 -8.74 -0.99 17.76
C LYS A 328 -10.20 -0.71 17.39
N GLY A 329 -10.74 -1.45 16.43
CA GLY A 329 -12.13 -1.31 16.04
C GLY A 329 -13.01 -1.41 17.29
N ASN A 330 -13.77 -0.34 17.59
CA ASN A 330 -14.81 -0.37 18.59
C ASN A 330 -15.98 -1.17 18.04
#